data_ae62d36cb63ea6582aa299cc24db8e2b
#
_entry.id   ae62d36cb63ea6582aa299cc24db8e2b
#
_cell.length_a   1.000
_cell.length_b   1.000
_cell.length_c   1.000
_cell.angle_alpha   90.00
_cell.angle_beta   90.00
_cell.angle_gamma   90.00
#
_symmetry.space_group_name_H-M   'P 1'
#
loop_
_entity.id
_entity.type
_entity.pdbx_description
1 polymer ?
#
loop_
_entity_poly.entity_id
_entity_poly.type
_entity_poly.pdbx_seq_one_letter_code
_entity_poly.pdbx_strand_id
1 'polypeptide(L)'
;MKKRPSIIVILAVVLLAAAVLAVYRFKPGMLSFRPVGEEGSGPSAYSGTQSCRKCHEKFYQLWAPSHHGLAMQPFTAELFHSRLAAQYGTVTIGNIIYRVEFDGKKGWVQESGPAGSKKYPIVHALGGKNVFYFLTPMERGRLQVLPLAYDVRRKAWFDTAASGIRHFR
;
A
#
# COMPACT_ATOMS: atom_id res chain seq x y z
N MET A 1 -11.50 64.28 12.39
CA MET A 1 -11.44 64.05 10.93
C MET A 1 -11.24 62.54 10.69
N LYS A 2 -12.26 61.76 10.28
CA LYS A 2 -12.14 60.32 9.92
C LYS A 2 -11.56 60.23 8.50
N LYS A 3 -10.31 59.79 8.37
CA LYS A 3 -9.70 59.52 7.06
C LYS A 3 -10.44 58.35 6.40
N ARG A 4 -11.07 58.56 5.25
CA ARG A 4 -11.69 57.48 4.45
C ARG A 4 -10.58 56.60 3.90
N PRO A 5 -10.70 55.27 4.03
CA PRO A 5 -9.69 54.37 3.47
C PRO A 5 -9.63 54.55 1.95
N SER A 6 -8.42 54.58 1.41
CA SER A 6 -8.18 54.68 -0.03
C SER A 6 -8.82 53.47 -0.75
N ILE A 7 -9.42 53.71 -1.91
CA ILE A 7 -10.02 52.66 -2.77
C ILE A 7 -9.03 51.52 -3.02
N ILE A 8 -7.73 51.82 -3.10
CA ILE A 8 -6.66 50.82 -3.26
C ILE A 8 -6.60 49.86 -2.07
N VAL A 9 -6.78 50.35 -0.83
CA VAL A 9 -6.77 49.51 0.38
C VAL A 9 -7.99 48.59 0.40
N ILE A 10 -9.16 49.09 -0.01
CA ILE A 10 -10.38 48.27 -0.09
C ILE A 10 -10.23 47.18 -1.14
N LEU A 11 -9.71 47.48 -2.32
CA LEU A 11 -9.43 46.50 -3.37
C LEU A 11 -8.41 45.42 -2.94
N ALA A 12 -7.35 45.82 -2.24
CA ALA A 12 -6.35 44.86 -1.72
C ALA A 12 -6.95 43.90 -0.70
N VAL A 13 -7.82 44.39 0.20
CA VAL A 13 -8.50 43.54 1.20
C VAL A 13 -9.48 42.55 0.54
N VAL A 14 -10.22 42.99 -0.49
CA VAL A 14 -11.16 42.13 -1.23
C VAL A 14 -10.41 41.06 -2.00
N LEU A 15 -9.29 41.39 -2.64
CA LEU A 15 -8.44 40.38 -3.33
C LEU A 15 -7.83 39.38 -2.36
N LEU A 16 -7.37 39.84 -1.20
CA LEU A 16 -6.83 38.95 -0.17
C LEU A 16 -7.91 38.00 0.37
N ALA A 17 -9.11 38.48 0.64
CA ALA A 17 -10.24 37.67 1.08
C ALA A 17 -10.66 36.65 0.03
N ALA A 18 -10.68 37.04 -1.25
CA ALA A 18 -10.98 36.13 -2.37
C ALA A 18 -9.92 35.04 -2.51
N ALA A 19 -8.64 35.36 -2.36
CA ALA A 19 -7.53 34.40 -2.39
C ALA A 19 -7.61 33.38 -1.22
N VAL A 20 -7.92 33.89 -0.01
CA VAL A 20 -8.11 33.00 1.17
C VAL A 20 -9.32 32.09 0.98
N LEU A 21 -10.44 32.61 0.44
CA LEU A 21 -11.62 31.79 0.12
C LEU A 21 -11.32 30.73 -0.96
N ALA A 22 -10.54 31.09 -1.97
CA ALA A 22 -10.10 30.15 -3.01
C ALA A 22 -9.25 29.03 -2.41
N VAL A 23 -8.28 29.35 -1.54
CA VAL A 23 -7.46 28.36 -0.84
C VAL A 23 -8.31 27.47 0.08
N TYR A 24 -9.34 28.02 0.74
CA TYR A 24 -10.27 27.24 1.57
C TYR A 24 -11.20 26.34 0.75
N ARG A 25 -11.61 26.77 -0.45
CA ARG A 25 -12.43 25.96 -1.36
C ARG A 25 -11.62 24.93 -2.14
N PHE A 26 -10.36 25.23 -2.44
CA PHE A 26 -9.39 24.33 -3.03
C PHE A 26 -8.51 23.63 -1.97
N LYS A 27 -9.04 23.28 -0.80
CA LYS A 27 -8.37 22.25 -0.02
C LYS A 27 -8.35 21.03 -0.94
N PRO A 28 -7.17 20.57 -1.44
CA PRO A 28 -7.09 19.26 -2.06
C PRO A 28 -7.61 18.33 -0.97
N GLY A 29 -8.72 17.65 -1.28
CA GLY A 29 -9.35 16.75 -0.34
C GLY A 29 -8.24 15.89 0.24
N MET A 30 -7.99 16.01 1.53
CA MET A 30 -7.19 15.04 2.26
C MET A 30 -7.83 13.72 1.88
N LEU A 31 -7.17 12.99 0.97
CA LEU A 31 -7.54 11.65 0.57
C LEU A 31 -7.72 10.89 1.88
N SER A 32 -8.95 10.84 2.37
CA SER A 32 -9.32 9.96 3.47
C SER A 32 -9.14 8.56 2.91
N PHE A 33 -7.98 8.00 3.22
CA PHE A 33 -7.67 6.62 2.97
C PHE A 33 -8.71 5.80 3.75
N ARG A 34 -9.77 5.37 3.08
CA ARG A 34 -10.66 4.37 3.62
C ARG A 34 -9.86 3.08 3.71
N PRO A 35 -9.60 2.54 4.91
CA PRO A 35 -8.96 1.25 5.00
C PRO A 35 -9.82 0.24 4.25
N VAL A 36 -9.22 -0.43 3.27
CA VAL A 36 -9.79 -1.61 2.62
C VAL A 36 -9.88 -2.69 3.70
N GLY A 37 -11.03 -2.83 4.32
CA GLY A 37 -11.20 -3.78 5.43
C GLY A 37 -12.53 -3.72 6.12
N GLU A 38 -13.32 -2.65 5.94
CA GLU A 38 -14.71 -2.68 6.33
C GLU A 38 -15.53 -3.03 5.08
N GLU A 39 -15.77 -4.32 4.91
CA GLU A 39 -16.75 -4.86 3.99
C GLU A 39 -18.11 -4.22 4.32
N GLY A 40 -18.45 -3.19 3.53
CA GLY A 40 -19.83 -2.78 3.43
C GLY A 40 -20.61 -4.00 2.99
N SER A 41 -21.62 -4.40 3.75
CA SER A 41 -22.54 -5.50 3.52
C SER A 41 -23.46 -5.28 2.31
N GLY A 42 -22.86 -4.97 1.15
CA GLY A 42 -23.50 -5.14 -0.15
C GLY A 42 -23.31 -6.58 -0.61
N PRO A 43 -24.20 -7.15 -1.44
CA PRO A 43 -23.99 -8.47 -2.01
C PRO A 43 -22.66 -8.45 -2.76
N SER A 44 -21.63 -9.08 -2.17
CA SER A 44 -20.33 -9.19 -2.84
C SER A 44 -20.54 -10.05 -4.08
N ALA A 45 -20.14 -9.56 -5.24
CA ALA A 45 -20.18 -10.33 -6.50
C ALA A 45 -19.30 -11.61 -6.43
N TYR A 46 -18.50 -11.74 -5.38
CA TYR A 46 -17.59 -12.85 -5.14
C TYR A 46 -17.97 -13.60 -3.87
N SER A 47 -18.21 -14.90 -4.00
CA SER A 47 -18.56 -15.78 -2.87
C SER A 47 -17.35 -16.13 -1.99
N GLY A 48 -16.11 -15.87 -2.45
CA GLY A 48 -14.89 -16.29 -1.80
C GLY A 48 -14.67 -17.81 -1.83
N THR A 49 -13.43 -18.25 -1.67
CA THR A 49 -13.06 -19.67 -1.76
C THR A 49 -13.63 -20.53 -0.63
N GLN A 50 -13.91 -19.94 0.53
CA GLN A 50 -14.50 -20.63 1.67
C GLN A 50 -15.92 -21.16 1.38
N SER A 51 -16.67 -20.51 0.49
CA SER A 51 -18.01 -20.97 0.10
C SER A 51 -17.99 -22.31 -0.64
N CYS A 52 -16.91 -22.59 -1.38
CA CYS A 52 -16.75 -23.84 -2.10
C CYS A 52 -16.49 -25.04 -1.17
N ARG A 53 -15.99 -24.78 0.04
CA ARG A 53 -15.58 -25.81 0.99
C ARG A 53 -16.73 -26.75 1.37
N LYS A 54 -17.95 -26.22 1.56
CA LYS A 54 -19.12 -27.00 1.98
C LYS A 54 -19.45 -28.16 1.04
N CYS A 55 -19.27 -27.96 -0.27
CA CYS A 55 -19.57 -28.98 -1.29
C CYS A 55 -18.30 -29.73 -1.74
N HIS A 56 -17.12 -29.09 -1.65
CA HIS A 56 -15.86 -29.60 -2.17
C HIS A 56 -14.77 -29.71 -1.10
N GLU A 57 -15.11 -30.17 0.11
CA GLU A 57 -14.20 -30.22 1.26
C GLU A 57 -12.86 -30.89 0.95
N LYS A 58 -12.92 -32.09 0.33
CA LYS A 58 -11.71 -32.87 -0.01
C LYS A 58 -10.79 -32.11 -0.99
N PHE A 59 -11.38 -31.48 -2.01
CA PHE A 59 -10.64 -30.66 -2.96
C PHE A 59 -10.07 -29.40 -2.28
N TYR A 60 -10.86 -28.75 -1.44
CA TYR A 60 -10.44 -27.56 -0.72
C TYR A 60 -9.23 -27.84 0.19
N GLN A 61 -9.24 -28.96 0.91
CA GLN A 61 -8.12 -29.37 1.78
C GLN A 61 -6.81 -29.60 1.02
N LEU A 62 -6.89 -30.07 -0.22
CA LEU A 62 -5.71 -30.25 -1.09
C LEU A 62 -5.26 -28.92 -1.72
N TRP A 63 -6.22 -28.08 -2.12
CA TRP A 63 -5.94 -26.85 -2.82
C TRP A 63 -5.46 -25.73 -1.89
N ALA A 64 -6.10 -25.52 -0.74
CA ALA A 64 -5.84 -24.38 0.13
C ALA A 64 -4.36 -24.28 0.61
N PRO A 65 -3.68 -25.37 1.00
CA PRO A 65 -2.27 -25.35 1.36
C PRO A 65 -1.32 -25.43 0.16
N SER A 66 -1.83 -25.60 -1.06
CA SER A 66 -1.01 -25.69 -2.27
C SER A 66 -0.41 -24.33 -2.66
N HIS A 67 0.60 -24.36 -3.54
CA HIS A 67 1.18 -23.12 -4.07
C HIS A 67 0.16 -22.23 -4.81
N HIS A 68 -0.88 -22.83 -5.40
CA HIS A 68 -1.97 -22.07 -6.03
C HIS A 68 -2.87 -21.40 -4.99
N GLY A 69 -3.25 -22.14 -3.95
CA GLY A 69 -4.07 -21.61 -2.85
C GLY A 69 -3.34 -20.50 -2.07
N LEU A 70 -2.03 -20.61 -1.96
CA LEU A 70 -1.17 -19.65 -1.28
C LEU A 70 -0.54 -18.60 -2.21
N ALA A 71 -0.90 -18.58 -3.51
CA ALA A 71 -0.30 -17.67 -4.48
C ALA A 71 -0.49 -16.19 -4.11
N MET A 72 -1.61 -15.86 -3.47
CA MET A 72 -1.88 -14.53 -2.91
C MET A 72 -2.50 -14.70 -1.52
N GLN A 73 -1.84 -14.17 -0.51
CA GLN A 73 -2.20 -14.31 0.90
C GLN A 73 -2.36 -12.92 1.55
N PRO A 74 -3.26 -12.76 2.54
CA PRO A 74 -3.26 -11.57 3.38
C PRO A 74 -1.89 -11.41 4.07
N PHE A 75 -1.42 -10.18 4.19
CA PHE A 75 -0.20 -9.90 4.95
C PHE A 75 -0.55 -9.84 6.44
N THR A 76 -0.22 -10.91 7.17
CA THR A 76 -0.54 -11.07 8.59
C THR A 76 0.70 -11.10 9.47
N ALA A 77 0.53 -10.90 10.77
CA ALA A 77 1.59 -11.08 11.75
C ALA A 77 2.21 -12.48 11.69
N GLU A 78 1.38 -13.49 11.53
CA GLU A 78 1.83 -14.88 11.39
C GLU A 78 2.73 -15.06 10.16
N LEU A 79 2.30 -14.57 8.98
CA LEU A 79 3.10 -14.61 7.76
C LEU A 79 4.44 -13.89 7.98
N PHE A 80 4.41 -12.68 8.56
CA PHE A 80 5.61 -11.90 8.82
C PHE A 80 6.58 -12.67 9.71
N HIS A 81 6.13 -13.11 10.88
CA HIS A 81 7.00 -13.77 11.86
C HIS A 81 7.48 -15.15 11.41
N SER A 82 6.66 -15.95 10.74
CA SER A 82 7.02 -17.29 10.31
C SER A 82 7.87 -17.34 9.05
N ARG A 83 7.71 -16.37 8.13
CA ARG A 83 8.32 -16.45 6.80
C ARG A 83 9.32 -15.34 6.50
N LEU A 84 9.20 -14.18 7.16
CA LEU A 84 10.01 -12.99 6.88
C LEU A 84 10.86 -12.56 8.08
N ALA A 85 10.71 -13.21 9.20
CA ALA A 85 11.04 -12.78 10.57
C ALA A 85 12.50 -12.50 10.89
N ALA A 86 13.40 -12.44 10.01
CA ALA A 86 14.78 -12.22 10.46
C ALA A 86 15.28 -10.79 10.24
N GLN A 87 14.69 -9.99 9.37
CA GLN A 87 15.33 -8.70 9.08
C GLN A 87 14.32 -7.67 8.57
N TYR A 88 14.20 -6.58 9.29
CA TYR A 88 13.69 -5.34 8.75
C TYR A 88 14.56 -4.94 7.55
N GLY A 89 14.07 -5.29 6.33
CA GLY A 89 14.87 -5.11 5.13
C GLY A 89 14.94 -3.67 4.69
N THR A 90 16.12 -3.24 4.34
CA THR A 90 16.33 -1.97 3.64
C THR A 90 16.86 -2.29 2.25
N VAL A 91 16.24 -1.70 1.23
CA VAL A 91 16.66 -1.81 -0.17
C VAL A 91 16.85 -0.41 -0.72
N THR A 92 17.99 -0.14 -1.32
CA THR A 92 18.26 1.13 -2.01
C THR A 92 18.08 0.93 -3.51
N ILE A 93 17.22 1.74 -4.12
CA ILE A 93 16.94 1.74 -5.56
C ILE A 93 17.18 3.15 -6.07
N GLY A 94 18.27 3.34 -6.81
CA GLY A 94 18.74 4.67 -7.19
C GLY A 94 19.08 5.50 -5.96
N ASN A 95 18.40 6.65 -5.78
CA ASN A 95 18.57 7.56 -4.65
C ASN A 95 17.41 7.45 -3.60
N ILE A 96 16.61 6.39 -3.68
CA ILE A 96 15.48 6.14 -2.79
C ILE A 96 15.79 4.93 -1.90
N ILE A 97 15.52 5.07 -0.61
CA ILE A 97 15.66 4.00 0.38
C ILE A 97 14.27 3.49 0.73
N TYR A 98 14.06 2.20 0.58
CA TYR A 98 12.84 1.49 0.99
C TYR A 98 13.14 0.65 2.22
N ARG A 99 12.31 0.79 3.25
CA ARG A 99 12.41 0.02 4.50
C ARG A 99 11.08 -0.66 4.79
N VAL A 100 11.13 -1.96 5.14
CA VAL A 100 9.96 -2.68 5.62
C VAL A 100 9.83 -2.46 7.13
N GLU A 101 8.65 -2.10 7.57
CA GLU A 101 8.29 -1.92 8.97
C GLU A 101 7.07 -2.75 9.32
N PHE A 102 7.00 -3.23 10.56
CA PHE A 102 5.86 -3.98 11.09
C PHE A 102 5.62 -3.60 12.56
N ASP A 103 4.38 -3.28 12.92
CA ASP A 103 4.01 -2.84 14.28
C ASP A 103 3.40 -3.93 15.16
N GLY A 104 3.45 -5.18 14.71
CA GLY A 104 2.80 -6.32 15.36
C GLY A 104 1.40 -6.63 14.83
N LYS A 105 0.78 -5.74 14.04
CA LYS A 105 -0.53 -5.92 13.41
C LYS A 105 -0.49 -5.68 11.90
N LYS A 106 0.19 -4.62 11.47
CA LYS A 106 0.24 -4.19 10.07
C LYS A 106 1.68 -3.99 9.63
N GLY A 107 1.93 -4.22 8.36
CA GLY A 107 3.21 -3.95 7.72
C GLY A 107 3.14 -2.78 6.77
N TRP A 108 4.24 -2.08 6.62
CA TRP A 108 4.42 -0.97 5.67
C TRP A 108 5.77 -1.04 4.99
N VAL A 109 5.82 -0.41 3.84
CA VAL A 109 7.07 0.00 3.22
C VAL A 109 7.19 1.51 3.38
N GLN A 110 8.24 1.94 4.07
CA GLN A 110 8.66 3.32 4.14
C GLN A 110 9.57 3.62 2.96
N GLU A 111 9.18 4.56 2.12
CA GLU A 111 9.99 5.15 1.06
C GLU A 111 10.62 6.45 1.59
N SER A 112 11.92 6.64 1.39
CA SER A 112 12.63 7.86 1.77
C SER A 112 13.58 8.27 0.65
N GLY A 113 13.40 9.48 0.14
CA GLY A 113 14.18 10.00 -0.97
C GLY A 113 14.21 11.54 -1.01
N PRO A 114 14.83 12.15 -2.03
CA PRO A 114 14.96 13.60 -2.17
C PRO A 114 13.62 14.35 -2.19
N ALA A 115 12.56 13.71 -2.66
CA ALA A 115 11.20 14.27 -2.70
C ALA A 115 10.44 14.15 -1.38
N GLY A 116 11.07 13.62 -0.33
CA GLY A 116 10.46 13.39 0.99
C GLY A 116 10.27 11.92 1.31
N SER A 117 9.32 11.65 2.20
CA SER A 117 9.06 10.29 2.70
C SER A 117 7.60 9.93 2.53
N LYS A 118 7.34 8.66 2.14
CA LYS A 118 6.00 8.09 1.98
C LYS A 118 5.91 6.73 2.65
N LYS A 119 4.71 6.37 3.08
CA LYS A 119 4.42 5.08 3.71
C LYS A 119 3.34 4.34 2.94
N TYR A 120 3.63 3.10 2.56
CA TYR A 120 2.72 2.25 1.79
C TYR A 120 2.33 1.04 2.63
N PRO A 121 1.04 0.86 2.99
CA PRO A 121 0.61 -0.31 3.73
C PRO A 121 0.77 -1.57 2.87
N ILE A 122 1.21 -2.67 3.48
CA ILE A 122 1.23 -3.98 2.85
C ILE A 122 -0.07 -4.69 3.22
N VAL A 123 -0.87 -5.05 2.22
CA VAL A 123 -2.15 -5.75 2.45
C VAL A 123 -2.10 -7.21 2.03
N HIS A 124 -1.33 -7.55 1.00
CA HIS A 124 -1.16 -8.92 0.53
C HIS A 124 0.30 -9.24 0.21
N ALA A 125 0.62 -10.52 0.26
CA ALA A 125 1.86 -11.10 -0.24
C ALA A 125 1.55 -12.10 -1.36
N LEU A 126 2.30 -12.00 -2.47
CA LEU A 126 2.24 -12.92 -3.60
C LEU A 126 3.40 -13.91 -3.53
N GLY A 127 3.14 -15.17 -3.85
CA GLY A 127 4.15 -16.20 -3.92
C GLY A 127 4.41 -16.89 -2.58
N GLY A 128 5.70 -17.12 -2.24
CA GLY A 128 6.10 -17.70 -0.95
C GLY A 128 6.87 -19.02 -1.01
N LYS A 129 7.06 -19.60 -2.19
CA LYS A 129 7.98 -20.73 -2.36
C LYS A 129 9.44 -20.26 -2.46
N ASN A 130 9.69 -19.33 -3.34
CA ASN A 130 11.03 -18.80 -3.62
C ASN A 130 11.12 -17.29 -3.31
N VAL A 131 10.06 -16.54 -3.62
CA VAL A 131 10.00 -15.08 -3.48
C VAL A 131 8.64 -14.70 -2.95
N PHE A 132 8.61 -13.65 -2.11
CA PHE A 132 7.42 -12.88 -1.79
C PHE A 132 7.49 -11.52 -2.47
N TYR A 133 6.44 -11.17 -3.22
CA TYR A 133 6.14 -9.82 -3.65
C TYR A 133 5.05 -9.24 -2.76
N PHE A 134 5.07 -7.94 -2.53
CA PHE A 134 4.13 -7.30 -1.62
C PHE A 134 3.23 -6.32 -2.35
N LEU A 135 1.97 -6.26 -1.94
CA LEU A 135 0.95 -5.44 -2.57
C LEU A 135 0.46 -4.36 -1.62
N THR A 136 0.36 -3.15 -2.15
CA THR A 136 -0.29 -2.00 -1.51
C THR A 136 -1.60 -1.66 -2.22
N PRO A 137 -2.64 -1.22 -1.49
CA PRO A 137 -3.90 -0.83 -2.11
C PRO A 137 -3.75 0.50 -2.85
N MET A 138 -4.44 0.59 -3.96
CA MET A 138 -4.59 1.78 -4.78
C MET A 138 -6.06 2.17 -4.89
N GLU A 139 -6.34 3.30 -5.52
CA GLU A 139 -7.70 3.74 -5.78
C GLU A 139 -8.50 2.71 -6.59
N ARG A 140 -9.82 2.71 -6.40
CA ARG A 140 -10.78 1.83 -7.09
C ARG A 140 -10.52 0.34 -6.90
N GLY A 141 -10.02 -0.08 -5.74
CA GLY A 141 -9.77 -1.49 -5.42
C GLY A 141 -8.59 -2.13 -6.15
N ARG A 142 -7.79 -1.35 -6.86
CA ARG A 142 -6.56 -1.85 -7.49
C ARG A 142 -5.50 -2.16 -6.45
N LEU A 143 -4.59 -3.05 -6.80
CA LEU A 143 -3.40 -3.37 -6.02
C LEU A 143 -2.16 -3.06 -6.84
N GLN A 144 -1.13 -2.54 -6.20
CA GLN A 144 0.17 -2.23 -6.79
C GLN A 144 1.25 -3.07 -6.13
N VAL A 145 2.11 -3.68 -6.93
CA VAL A 145 3.31 -4.34 -6.42
C VAL A 145 4.30 -3.28 -5.92
N LEU A 146 4.79 -3.46 -4.71
CA LEU A 146 5.81 -2.60 -4.13
C LEU A 146 7.19 -2.87 -4.75
N PRO A 147 8.10 -1.89 -4.78
CA PRO A 147 9.36 -2.00 -5.50
C PRO A 147 10.39 -2.94 -4.83
N LEU A 148 10.08 -3.49 -3.69
CA LEU A 148 10.91 -4.46 -3.00
C LEU A 148 10.22 -5.81 -2.85
N ALA A 149 11.02 -6.89 -2.85
CA ALA A 149 10.60 -8.27 -2.68
C ALA A 149 11.52 -8.99 -1.70
N TYR A 150 11.11 -10.17 -1.25
CA TYR A 150 11.88 -10.99 -0.31
C TYR A 150 12.22 -12.36 -0.92
N ASP A 151 13.51 -12.68 -1.01
CA ASP A 151 14.00 -14.00 -1.41
C ASP A 151 13.95 -14.95 -0.21
N VAL A 152 13.09 -15.96 -0.29
CA VAL A 152 12.86 -16.93 0.79
C VAL A 152 14.08 -17.80 1.05
N ARG A 153 14.85 -18.13 0.02
CA ARG A 153 16.03 -19.01 0.12
C ARG A 153 17.23 -18.26 0.69
N ARG A 154 17.47 -17.04 0.20
CA ARG A 154 18.56 -16.18 0.64
C ARG A 154 18.24 -15.43 1.93
N LYS A 155 16.96 -15.41 2.33
CA LYS A 155 16.44 -14.62 3.46
C LYS A 155 16.84 -13.13 3.34
N ALA A 156 16.70 -12.58 2.14
CA ALA A 156 17.16 -11.25 1.80
C ALA A 156 16.12 -10.46 1.02
N TRP A 157 16.06 -9.17 1.29
CA TRP A 157 15.25 -8.21 0.54
C TRP A 157 16.00 -7.77 -0.70
N PHE A 158 15.29 -7.53 -1.79
CA PHE A 158 15.88 -7.10 -3.05
C PHE A 158 14.93 -6.22 -3.87
N ASP A 159 15.47 -5.52 -4.85
CA ASP A 159 14.74 -4.70 -5.81
C ASP A 159 13.89 -5.57 -6.75
N THR A 160 12.57 -5.35 -6.76
CA THR A 160 11.62 -6.08 -7.61
C THR A 160 11.94 -5.90 -9.10
N ALA A 161 12.35 -4.71 -9.53
CA ALA A 161 12.66 -4.41 -10.92
C ALA A 161 13.96 -5.12 -11.38
N ALA A 162 14.97 -5.24 -10.50
CA ALA A 162 16.19 -5.96 -10.80
C ALA A 162 15.95 -7.45 -11.08
N SER A 163 14.91 -8.06 -10.48
CA SER A 163 14.55 -9.46 -10.76
C SER A 163 13.88 -9.63 -12.13
N GLY A 164 13.09 -8.64 -12.57
CA GLY A 164 12.39 -8.66 -13.88
C GLY A 164 13.33 -8.64 -15.07
N ILE A 165 14.45 -7.91 -14.98
CA ILE A 165 15.44 -7.81 -16.06
C ILE A 165 16.13 -9.15 -16.33
N ARG A 166 16.22 -10.04 -15.34
CA ARG A 166 16.86 -11.35 -15.49
C ARG A 166 16.05 -12.37 -16.28
N HIS A 167 14.74 -12.17 -16.43
CA HIS A 167 13.87 -13.08 -17.16
C HIS A 167 13.81 -12.81 -18.67
N PHE A 168 14.37 -11.70 -19.13
CA PHE A 168 14.36 -11.27 -20.53
C PHE A 168 15.76 -11.25 -21.19
N ARG A 169 16.76 -11.88 -20.58
CA ARG A 169 18.10 -12.06 -21.15
C ARG A 169 18.36 -13.51 -21.51
#